data_1f94dc72ff8571b59c9a775e3c869d94
#
_entry.id   1f94dc72ff8571b59c9a775e3c869d94
#
_cell.length_a   1.000
_cell.length_b   1.000
_cell.length_c   1.000
_cell.angle_alpha   90.00
_cell.angle_beta   90.00
_cell.angle_gamma   90.00
#
_symmetry.space_group_name_H-M   'P 1'
#
loop_
_entity.id
_entity.type
_entity.pdbx_description
1 polymer ?
#
loop_
_entity_poly.entity_id
_entity_poly.type
_entity_poly.pdbx_seq_one_letter_code
_entity_poly.pdbx_strand_id
1 'polypeptide(L)'
;MPNETRTLECDYLVIGAGATGMAFVDEMIHGSGSIKIVLVDKRAKPGGHWVDAYPFVRLHQPAAWYGVNSKALENRNSKSIGVDLASKAQILAYYELVMDDLISTGRLTYLPQCEYQGNGQVKSLLDEDIQYQVNIK
;
A
#
# COMPACT_ATOMS: atom_id res chain seq x y z
N MET A 1 0.84 28.12 -0.81
CA MET A 1 1.97 27.75 -1.70
C MET A 1 2.91 26.82 -0.95
N PRO A 2 3.27 25.67 -1.52
CA PRO A 2 4.26 24.81 -0.88
C PRO A 2 5.63 25.47 -0.89
N ASN A 3 6.33 25.40 0.24
CA ASN A 3 7.69 25.94 0.38
C ASN A 3 8.75 24.96 -0.09
N GLU A 4 8.42 23.68 -0.19
CA GLU A 4 9.34 22.64 -0.59
C GLU A 4 8.67 21.73 -1.63
N THR A 5 9.36 21.54 -2.76
CA THR A 5 8.94 20.57 -3.78
C THR A 5 10.03 19.51 -3.86
N ARG A 6 9.64 18.25 -3.61
CA ARG A 6 10.52 17.11 -3.72
C ARG A 6 10.24 16.40 -5.04
N THR A 7 11.29 16.13 -5.80
CA THR A 7 11.16 15.45 -7.09
C THR A 7 11.46 13.97 -6.94
N LEU A 8 10.55 13.13 -7.41
CA LEU A 8 10.68 11.68 -7.40
C LEU A 8 10.60 11.13 -8.82
N GLU A 9 11.38 10.12 -9.10
CA GLU A 9 11.34 9.42 -10.39
C GLU A 9 10.91 7.99 -10.17
N CYS A 10 10.08 7.46 -11.08
CA CYS A 10 9.60 6.09 -11.00
C CYS A 10 9.23 5.55 -12.37
N ASP A 11 9.07 4.24 -12.44
CA ASP A 11 8.51 3.57 -13.63
C ASP A 11 6.99 3.56 -13.59
N TYR A 12 6.41 3.44 -12.41
CA TYR A 12 4.96 3.47 -12.19
C TYR A 12 4.60 4.35 -11.01
N LEU A 13 3.56 5.15 -11.19
CA LEU A 13 2.90 5.88 -10.11
C LEU A 13 1.58 5.18 -9.82
N VAL A 14 1.41 4.68 -8.62
CA VAL A 14 0.21 3.94 -8.20
C VAL A 14 -0.58 4.78 -7.20
N ILE A 15 -1.86 4.93 -7.45
CA ILE A 15 -2.76 5.70 -6.59
C ILE A 15 -3.66 4.73 -5.84
N GLY A 16 -3.50 4.67 -4.52
CA GLY A 16 -4.28 3.81 -3.65
C GLY A 16 -3.50 2.61 -3.14
N ALA A 17 -3.40 2.50 -1.82
CA ALA A 17 -2.72 1.39 -1.13
C ALA A 17 -3.74 0.39 -0.56
N GLY A 18 -4.83 0.14 -1.31
CA GLY A 18 -5.80 -0.89 -1.00
C GLY A 18 -5.36 -2.24 -1.57
N ALA A 19 -6.27 -3.22 -1.57
CA ALA A 19 -5.97 -4.58 -1.99
C ALA A 19 -5.39 -4.64 -3.41
N THR A 20 -6.01 -3.94 -4.35
CA THR A 20 -5.58 -3.94 -5.76
C THR A 20 -4.22 -3.27 -5.95
N GLY A 21 -4.04 -2.08 -5.35
CA GLY A 21 -2.78 -1.35 -5.44
C GLY A 21 -1.62 -2.11 -4.80
N MET A 22 -1.85 -2.69 -3.63
CA MET A 22 -0.83 -3.49 -2.94
C MET A 22 -0.47 -4.74 -3.73
N ALA A 23 -1.46 -5.43 -4.31
CA ALA A 23 -1.22 -6.62 -5.13
C ALA A 23 -0.39 -6.28 -6.37
N PHE A 24 -0.72 -5.18 -7.06
CA PHE A 24 0.02 -4.71 -8.23
C PHE A 24 1.48 -4.41 -7.87
N VAL A 25 1.70 -3.64 -6.81
CA VAL A 25 3.05 -3.26 -6.38
C VAL A 25 3.87 -4.49 -6.01
N ASP A 26 3.27 -5.42 -5.27
CA ASP A 26 3.92 -6.66 -4.87
C ASP A 26 4.39 -7.48 -6.07
N GLU A 27 3.49 -7.69 -7.04
CA GLU A 27 3.82 -8.43 -8.27
C GLU A 27 4.92 -7.77 -9.07
N MET A 28 4.85 -6.44 -9.25
CA MET A 28 5.82 -5.72 -10.06
C MET A 28 7.20 -5.70 -9.42
N ILE A 29 7.28 -5.49 -8.12
CA ILE A 29 8.56 -5.41 -7.42
C ILE A 29 9.24 -6.79 -7.35
N HIS A 30 8.47 -7.84 -7.04
CA HIS A 30 9.03 -9.20 -6.96
C HIS A 30 9.28 -9.82 -8.33
N GLY A 31 8.54 -9.38 -9.35
CA GLY A 31 8.69 -9.88 -10.72
C GLY A 31 9.81 -9.24 -11.53
N SER A 32 10.34 -8.09 -11.08
CA SER A 32 11.41 -7.38 -11.78
C SER A 32 12.38 -6.77 -10.78
N GLY A 33 13.68 -6.97 -10.98
CA GLY A 33 14.71 -6.46 -10.09
C GLY A 33 15.01 -4.97 -10.23
N SER A 34 14.44 -4.28 -11.21
CA SER A 34 14.83 -2.90 -11.55
C SER A 34 13.71 -1.87 -11.50
N ILE A 35 12.44 -2.30 -11.38
CA ILE A 35 11.30 -1.39 -11.40
C ILE A 35 11.23 -0.58 -10.10
N LYS A 36 11.01 0.72 -10.25
CA LYS A 36 10.79 1.65 -9.13
C LYS A 36 9.37 2.18 -9.18
N ILE A 37 8.71 2.18 -8.02
CA ILE A 37 7.30 2.57 -7.90
C ILE A 37 7.15 3.64 -6.83
N VAL A 38 6.31 4.65 -7.12
CA VAL A 38 5.79 5.59 -6.12
C VAL A 38 4.33 5.24 -5.88
N LEU A 39 3.97 4.98 -4.64
CA LEU A 39 2.63 4.61 -4.22
C LEU A 39 2.06 5.71 -3.32
N VAL A 40 0.92 6.30 -3.71
CA VAL A 40 0.30 7.43 -3.02
C VAL A 40 -1.04 6.99 -2.45
N ASP A 41 -1.32 7.37 -1.21
CA ASP A 41 -2.63 7.14 -0.60
C ASP A 41 -3.01 8.29 0.33
N LYS A 42 -4.29 8.64 0.35
CA LYS A 42 -4.81 9.67 1.26
C LYS A 42 -4.82 9.19 2.70
N ARG A 43 -4.94 7.91 2.94
CA ARG A 43 -5.00 7.33 4.28
C ARG A 43 -3.61 7.27 4.93
N ALA A 44 -3.60 7.17 6.25
CA ALA A 44 -2.35 7.15 7.02
C ALA A 44 -1.60 5.83 6.92
N LYS A 45 -2.28 4.75 6.48
CA LYS A 45 -1.70 3.42 6.42
C LYS A 45 -2.33 2.59 5.30
N PRO A 46 -1.65 1.51 4.84
CA PRO A 46 -2.18 0.66 3.79
C PRO A 46 -3.39 -0.15 4.28
N GLY A 47 -4.24 -0.57 3.35
CA GLY A 47 -5.41 -1.38 3.64
C GLY A 47 -6.68 -0.91 2.95
N GLY A 48 -6.65 0.24 2.26
CA GLY A 48 -7.79 0.77 1.54
C GLY A 48 -9.00 0.97 2.45
N HIS A 49 -10.17 0.49 2.02
CA HIS A 49 -11.40 0.64 2.79
C HIS A 49 -11.37 -0.06 4.15
N TRP A 50 -10.45 -1.02 4.36
CA TRP A 50 -10.29 -1.66 5.68
C TRP A 50 -9.89 -0.69 6.76
N VAL A 51 -9.16 0.37 6.42
CA VAL A 51 -8.76 1.40 7.38
C VAL A 51 -10.00 2.07 7.99
N ASP A 52 -11.04 2.26 7.17
CA ASP A 52 -12.28 2.95 7.58
C ASP A 52 -13.38 1.99 8.03
N ALA A 53 -13.18 0.67 7.93
CA ALA A 53 -14.19 -0.33 8.29
C ALA A 53 -14.45 -0.35 9.81
N TYR A 54 -15.64 -0.77 10.18
CA TYR A 54 -15.97 -0.97 11.59
C TYR A 54 -15.12 -2.10 12.20
N PRO A 55 -14.81 -2.03 13.51
CA PRO A 55 -13.96 -3.05 14.14
C PRO A 55 -14.46 -4.48 14.05
N PHE A 56 -15.78 -4.68 13.91
CA PHE A 56 -16.38 -6.03 13.85
C PHE A 56 -16.39 -6.63 12.44
N VAL A 57 -15.99 -5.87 11.41
CA VAL A 57 -16.01 -6.37 10.03
C VAL A 57 -14.90 -7.41 9.84
N ARG A 58 -15.24 -8.50 9.17
CA ARG A 58 -14.32 -9.58 8.83
C ARG A 58 -14.36 -9.87 7.35
N LEU A 59 -13.31 -10.50 6.86
CA LEU A 59 -13.25 -10.99 5.48
C LEU A 59 -14.36 -12.04 5.26
N HIS A 60 -14.99 -12.04 4.09
CA HIS A 60 -16.04 -13.00 3.75
C HIS A 60 -15.50 -14.28 3.07
N GLN A 61 -14.21 -14.29 2.75
CA GLN A 61 -13.53 -15.43 2.14
C GLN A 61 -12.41 -15.91 3.06
N PRO A 62 -11.95 -17.16 2.93
CA PRO A 62 -10.84 -17.64 3.74
C PRO A 62 -9.61 -16.74 3.60
N ALA A 63 -8.90 -16.53 4.70
CA ALA A 63 -7.71 -15.66 4.72
C ALA A 63 -6.66 -16.12 3.71
N ALA A 64 -6.56 -17.43 3.47
CA ALA A 64 -5.60 -17.97 2.51
C ALA A 64 -5.81 -17.49 1.07
N TRP A 65 -7.03 -17.02 0.74
CA TRP A 65 -7.39 -16.57 -0.60
C TRP A 65 -7.26 -15.06 -0.78
N TYR A 66 -6.79 -14.37 0.25
CA TYR A 66 -6.72 -12.91 0.24
C TYR A 66 -5.29 -12.45 0.48
N GLY A 67 -4.95 -11.30 -0.07
CA GLY A 67 -3.66 -10.67 0.14
C GLY A 67 -2.80 -10.64 -1.11
N VAL A 68 -1.53 -10.38 -0.91
CA VAL A 68 -0.53 -10.33 -1.98
C VAL A 68 0.19 -11.68 -2.10
N ASN A 69 0.75 -11.95 -3.29
CA ASN A 69 1.36 -13.26 -3.56
C ASN A 69 2.63 -13.54 -2.75
N SER A 70 3.40 -12.51 -2.41
CA SER A 70 4.68 -12.70 -1.70
C SER A 70 4.51 -13.06 -0.23
N LYS A 71 3.34 -12.79 0.36
CA LYS A 71 3.11 -13.01 1.78
C LYS A 71 1.66 -13.44 2.01
N ALA A 72 1.46 -14.56 2.68
CA ALA A 72 0.13 -15.06 2.99
C ALA A 72 -0.45 -14.33 4.21
N LEU A 73 -1.75 -14.04 4.14
CA LEU A 73 -2.50 -13.48 5.27
C LEU A 73 -2.82 -14.55 6.32
N GLU A 74 -2.91 -15.81 5.90
CA GLU A 74 -3.30 -16.91 6.76
C GLU A 74 -2.37 -17.06 7.97
N ASN A 75 -2.98 -17.22 9.15
CA ASN A 75 -2.23 -17.49 10.37
C ASN A 75 -1.77 -18.97 10.34
N ARG A 76 -0.45 -19.18 10.23
CA ARG A 76 0.16 -20.52 10.17
C ARG A 76 -0.06 -21.33 11.44
N ASN A 77 -0.41 -20.68 12.55
CA ASN A 77 -0.67 -21.34 13.81
C ASN A 77 -2.14 -21.74 13.98
N SER A 78 -2.99 -21.39 13.02
CA SER A 78 -4.40 -21.74 13.05
C SER A 78 -4.58 -23.21 12.69
N LYS A 79 -5.43 -23.89 13.46
CA LYS A 79 -5.80 -25.29 13.20
C LYS A 79 -6.90 -25.42 12.16
N SER A 80 -7.52 -24.32 11.76
CA SER A 80 -8.66 -24.29 10.81
C SER A 80 -8.16 -23.86 9.43
N ILE A 81 -7.49 -24.76 8.75
CA ILE A 81 -6.97 -24.46 7.41
C ILE A 81 -8.11 -24.17 6.46
N GLY A 82 -8.06 -23.00 5.81
CA GLY A 82 -8.99 -22.61 4.76
C GLY A 82 -10.32 -22.02 5.24
N VAL A 83 -10.55 -21.90 6.57
CA VAL A 83 -11.82 -21.38 7.11
C VAL A 83 -11.66 -20.16 8.01
N ASP A 84 -10.42 -19.67 8.21
CA ASP A 84 -10.17 -18.47 8.98
C ASP A 84 -10.66 -17.23 8.24
N LEU A 85 -11.54 -16.47 8.89
CA LEU A 85 -11.99 -15.16 8.38
C LEU A 85 -11.22 -14.07 9.13
N ALA A 86 -10.28 -13.44 8.44
CA ALA A 86 -9.43 -12.44 9.05
C ALA A 86 -10.23 -11.23 9.53
N SER A 87 -9.89 -10.71 10.70
CA SER A 87 -10.46 -9.49 11.25
C SER A 87 -9.84 -8.26 10.60
N LYS A 88 -10.48 -7.10 10.79
CA LYS A 88 -9.92 -5.82 10.37
C LYS A 88 -8.50 -5.63 10.90
N ALA A 89 -8.28 -5.88 12.19
CA ALA A 89 -6.97 -5.70 12.80
C ALA A 89 -5.91 -6.60 12.16
N GLN A 90 -6.27 -7.84 11.87
CA GLN A 90 -5.36 -8.78 11.21
C GLN A 90 -5.01 -8.33 9.79
N ILE A 91 -6.00 -7.86 9.03
CA ILE A 91 -5.78 -7.36 7.67
C ILE A 91 -4.89 -6.13 7.67
N LEU A 92 -5.14 -5.16 8.56
CA LEU A 92 -4.34 -3.94 8.63
C LEU A 92 -2.90 -4.23 9.06
N ALA A 93 -2.70 -5.11 10.05
CA ALA A 93 -1.36 -5.52 10.47
C ALA A 93 -0.61 -6.24 9.34
N TYR A 94 -1.32 -7.08 8.59
CA TYR A 94 -0.76 -7.77 7.44
C TYR A 94 -0.27 -6.78 6.38
N TYR A 95 -1.08 -5.78 6.01
CA TYR A 95 -0.67 -4.81 5.00
C TYR A 95 0.48 -3.92 5.47
N GLU A 96 0.58 -3.63 6.76
CA GLU A 96 1.74 -2.91 7.30
C GLU A 96 3.03 -3.72 7.13
N LEU A 97 2.98 -5.03 7.40
CA LEU A 97 4.12 -5.90 7.19
C LEU A 97 4.51 -6.00 5.71
N VAL A 98 3.52 -6.15 4.83
CA VAL A 98 3.76 -6.17 3.38
C VAL A 98 4.41 -4.86 2.93
N MET A 99 3.89 -3.72 3.40
CA MET A 99 4.43 -2.41 3.06
C MET A 99 5.87 -2.27 3.51
N ASP A 100 6.18 -2.69 4.75
CA ASP A 100 7.54 -2.62 5.28
C ASP A 100 8.51 -3.47 4.44
N ASP A 101 8.09 -4.66 4.05
CA ASP A 101 8.89 -5.53 3.19
C ASP A 101 9.17 -4.89 1.82
N LEU A 102 8.14 -4.27 1.23
CA LEU A 102 8.27 -3.61 -0.08
C LEU A 102 9.18 -2.38 0.00
N ILE A 103 9.02 -1.56 1.03
CA ILE A 103 9.89 -0.38 1.24
C ILE A 103 11.33 -0.81 1.43
N SER A 104 11.56 -1.92 2.13
CA SER A 104 12.92 -2.42 2.40
C SER A 104 13.69 -2.80 1.14
N THR A 105 12.99 -3.04 0.01
CA THR A 105 13.66 -3.31 -1.27
C THR A 105 14.40 -2.11 -1.82
N GLY A 106 14.10 -0.90 -1.34
CA GLY A 106 14.64 0.35 -1.87
C GLY A 106 14.01 0.80 -3.18
N ARG A 107 13.03 0.06 -3.69
CA ARG A 107 12.38 0.34 -4.98
C ARG A 107 10.95 0.86 -4.85
N LEU A 108 10.40 0.89 -3.64
CA LEU A 108 9.09 1.47 -3.38
C LEU A 108 9.24 2.72 -2.52
N THR A 109 8.69 3.83 -3.00
CA THR A 109 8.49 5.04 -2.22
C THR A 109 7.01 5.15 -1.89
N TYR A 110 6.68 5.08 -0.60
CA TYR A 110 5.30 5.18 -0.13
C TYR A 110 5.02 6.57 0.41
N LEU A 111 3.96 7.20 -0.09
CA LEU A 111 3.52 8.54 0.32
C LEU A 111 2.14 8.44 0.96
N PRO A 112 2.06 8.10 2.27
CA PRO A 112 0.79 8.09 2.99
C PRO A 112 0.32 9.52 3.27
N GLN A 113 -0.98 9.69 3.46
CA GLN A 113 -1.60 10.99 3.73
C GLN A 113 -1.18 12.05 2.71
N CYS A 114 -1.22 11.64 1.44
CA CYS A 114 -0.93 12.49 0.30
C CYS A 114 -2.02 12.32 -0.74
N GLU A 115 -2.24 13.37 -1.54
CA GLU A 115 -3.27 13.38 -2.57
C GLU A 115 -2.67 13.69 -3.93
N TYR A 116 -2.99 12.84 -4.92
CA TYR A 116 -2.57 13.05 -6.29
C TYR A 116 -3.41 14.18 -6.92
N GLN A 117 -2.74 15.15 -7.55
CA GLN A 117 -3.36 16.34 -8.11
C GLN A 117 -3.44 16.31 -9.64
N GLY A 118 -2.88 15.29 -10.28
CA GLY A 118 -2.73 15.25 -11.74
C GLY A 118 -1.34 15.72 -12.18
N ASN A 119 -0.95 15.35 -13.41
CA ASN A 119 0.31 15.77 -14.03
C ASN A 119 1.55 15.46 -13.18
N GLY A 120 1.51 14.37 -12.41
CA GLY A 120 2.61 13.97 -11.54
C GLY A 120 2.71 14.75 -10.23
N GLN A 121 1.77 15.65 -9.97
CA GLN A 121 1.79 16.47 -8.75
C GLN A 121 1.08 15.78 -7.60
N VAL A 122 1.73 15.73 -6.44
CA VAL A 122 1.21 15.12 -5.21
C VAL A 122 1.38 16.11 -4.07
N LYS A 123 0.31 16.39 -3.33
CA LYS A 123 0.41 17.26 -2.15
C LYS A 123 0.33 16.45 -0.86
N SER A 124 1.08 16.87 0.14
CA SER A 124 0.94 16.32 1.49
C SER A 124 -0.34 16.84 2.14
N LEU A 125 -1.09 15.94 2.78
CA LEU A 125 -2.26 16.31 3.58
C LEU A 125 -1.89 16.63 5.04
N LEU A 126 -0.67 16.25 5.45
CA LEU A 126 -0.16 16.54 6.79
C LEU A 126 0.59 17.88 6.86
N ASP A 127 1.31 18.22 5.80
CA ASP A 127 2.18 19.40 5.78
C ASP A 127 1.95 20.16 4.48
N GLU A 128 1.25 21.28 4.55
CA GLU A 128 0.92 22.11 3.39
C GLU A 128 2.17 22.67 2.68
N ASP A 129 3.30 22.70 3.37
CA ASP A 129 4.55 23.23 2.81
C ASP A 129 5.26 22.22 1.92
N ILE A 130 4.81 20.94 1.90
CA ILE A 130 5.45 19.89 1.13
C ILE A 130 4.59 19.49 -0.07
N GLN A 131 5.22 19.47 -1.24
CA GLN A 131 4.64 18.96 -2.48
C GLN A 131 5.65 18.06 -3.17
N TYR A 132 5.16 17.07 -3.89
CA TYR A 132 5.99 16.18 -4.68
C TYR A 132 5.71 16.35 -6.16
N GLN A 133 6.76 16.34 -6.97
CA GLN A 133 6.65 16.20 -8.42
C GLN A 133 7.16 14.81 -8.78
N VAL A 134 6.27 13.96 -9.26
CA VAL A 134 6.58 12.59 -9.64
C VAL A 134 6.74 12.53 -11.15
N ASN A 135 7.93 12.14 -11.59
CA ASN A 135 8.26 11.98 -13.00
C ASN A 135 8.23 10.50 -13.36
N ILE A 136 7.33 10.12 -14.26
CA ILE A 136 7.15 8.75 -14.71
C ILE A 136 7.95 8.55 -15.98
N LYS A 137 8.74 7.49 -16.01
CA LYS A 137 9.53 7.15 -17.20
C LYS A 137 8.67 6.51 -18.29
#